data_ba252689dac10e567e15efed9fe94350
#
_entry.id   ba252689dac10e567e15efed9fe94350
#
_cell.length_a   1.000
_cell.length_b   1.000
_cell.length_c   1.000
_cell.angle_alpha   90.00
_cell.angle_beta   90.00
_cell.angle_gamma   90.00
#
_symmetry.space_group_name_H-M   'P 1'
#
loop_
_entity.id
_entity.type
_entity.pdbx_description
1 polymer ?
#
loop_
_entity_poly.entity_id
_entity_poly.type
_entity_poly.pdbx_seq_one_letter_code
_entity_poly.pdbx_strand_id
1 'polypeptide(L)'
;MYAFIRHGSGFSGALGYILDEDGRNEKIVQVLGSEGVDVPQDKDGNPVFDVKRLALSFRLQASLRPGISEPVRHLILTCPPEDREKLSPRLWLTIASEYMERMHIENTQFIIAAHGEKDNPHIHIVYNRINNDGLPVEEKFFFKRSNKICKDITKKYGLKWGNPKAMSEAQDIHLPEDRILYQTARIVTEEVYRASDIAELRLSLMSRGIVMREVRHGDKMGVLFMVKGRNGRQYTFSGSRLGNHLTYPSIQMIFQKKARLNQLAAPRQNISVAGMVGRLASLLQPIGQPTGDSGACKQDDHKTLWELLEERDAEMGGSMFADFTDRRFEEKLS
;
A
#
# COMPACT_ATOMS: atom_id res chain seq x y z
N MET A 1 5.45 2.54 -14.51
CA MET A 1 6.21 2.86 -13.27
C MET A 1 5.25 2.89 -12.09
N TYR A 2 5.71 2.56 -10.90
CA TYR A 2 4.95 2.60 -9.64
C TYR A 2 5.85 3.04 -8.50
N ALA A 3 5.28 3.59 -7.40
CA ALA A 3 6.01 4.06 -6.24
C ALA A 3 5.53 3.39 -4.95
N PHE A 4 6.48 3.01 -4.09
CA PHE A 4 6.22 2.56 -2.72
C PHE A 4 6.94 3.48 -1.76
N ILE A 5 6.37 3.70 -0.58
CA ILE A 5 7.04 4.44 0.49
C ILE A 5 7.00 3.63 1.78
N ARG A 6 8.10 3.67 2.50
CA ARG A 6 8.25 3.09 3.84
C ARG A 6 8.65 4.18 4.81
N HIS A 7 8.20 4.05 6.02
CA HIS A 7 8.49 4.94 7.11
C HIS A 7 9.41 4.25 8.11
N GLY A 8 10.26 5.01 8.78
CA GLY A 8 11.18 4.45 9.75
C GLY A 8 11.71 5.48 10.73
N SER A 9 12.22 4.99 11.85
CA SER A 9 12.83 5.82 12.91
C SER A 9 14.35 5.92 12.80
N GLY A 10 15.00 4.97 12.09
CA GLY A 10 16.47 4.87 12.03
C GLY A 10 17.04 4.94 10.62
N PHE A 11 17.86 5.96 10.34
CA PHE A 11 18.51 6.14 9.04
C PHE A 11 19.52 5.05 8.71
N SER A 12 20.28 4.54 9.71
CA SER A 12 21.32 3.53 9.46
C SER A 12 20.78 2.26 8.78
N GLY A 13 19.60 1.79 9.20
CA GLY A 13 18.99 0.60 8.59
C GLY A 13 18.55 0.83 7.14
N ALA A 14 17.97 1.98 6.84
CA ALA A 14 17.55 2.31 5.47
C ALA A 14 18.74 2.53 4.54
N LEU A 15 19.76 3.25 5.03
CA LEU A 15 20.99 3.53 4.27
C LEU A 15 21.83 2.26 4.07
N GLY A 16 22.03 1.45 5.12
CA GLY A 16 22.75 0.18 5.02
C GLY A 16 22.09 -0.75 4.01
N TYR A 17 20.77 -0.76 3.95
CA TYR A 17 20.03 -1.53 2.97
C TYR A 17 20.23 -1.06 1.52
N ILE A 18 20.11 0.25 1.25
CA ILE A 18 20.22 0.78 -0.13
C ILE A 18 21.65 0.82 -0.64
N LEU A 19 22.63 0.84 0.26
CA LEU A 19 24.07 0.85 -0.07
C LEU A 19 24.70 -0.53 0.02
N ASP A 20 23.96 -1.57 0.44
CA ASP A 20 24.43 -2.94 0.68
C ASP A 20 25.70 -3.01 1.53
N GLU A 21 25.75 -2.23 2.65
CA GLU A 21 26.92 -2.08 3.53
C GLU A 21 27.51 -3.42 3.97
N ASP A 22 26.67 -4.40 4.20
CA ASP A 22 27.09 -5.73 4.68
C ASP A 22 27.47 -6.69 3.56
N GLY A 23 27.25 -6.34 2.27
CA GLY A 23 27.44 -7.21 1.12
C GLY A 23 26.58 -8.50 1.15
N ARG A 24 25.60 -8.55 2.06
CA ARG A 24 24.79 -9.77 2.31
C ARG A 24 23.80 -10.09 1.21
N ASN A 25 23.48 -9.09 0.43
CA ASN A 25 22.49 -9.21 -0.63
C ASN A 25 23.13 -9.38 -2.01
N GLU A 26 24.48 -9.34 -2.10
CA GLU A 26 25.25 -9.44 -3.35
C GLU A 26 24.74 -8.48 -4.44
N LYS A 27 24.27 -7.30 -4.02
CA LYS A 27 23.66 -6.34 -4.93
C LYS A 27 24.71 -5.51 -5.65
N ILE A 28 24.51 -5.32 -6.95
CA ILE A 28 25.21 -4.28 -7.67
C ILE A 28 24.51 -2.96 -7.37
N VAL A 29 25.12 -2.15 -6.50
CA VAL A 29 24.57 -0.85 -6.10
C VAL A 29 25.28 0.26 -6.89
N GLN A 30 24.49 1.14 -7.48
CA GLN A 30 24.97 2.37 -8.07
C GLN A 30 24.27 3.57 -7.43
N VAL A 31 25.02 4.41 -6.72
CA VAL A 31 24.49 5.69 -6.23
C VAL A 31 24.36 6.65 -7.42
N LEU A 32 23.14 7.14 -7.63
CA LEU A 32 22.80 8.02 -8.75
C LEU A 32 22.90 9.50 -8.37
N GLY A 33 22.68 9.83 -7.10
CA GLY A 33 22.73 11.19 -6.60
C GLY A 33 22.50 11.28 -5.10
N SER A 34 22.93 12.39 -4.52
CA SER A 34 22.69 12.73 -3.12
C SER A 34 22.67 14.23 -2.94
N GLU A 35 21.94 14.73 -1.96
CA GLU A 35 21.91 16.16 -1.62
C GLU A 35 21.76 16.37 -0.12
N GLY A 36 22.39 17.44 0.38
CA GLY A 36 22.33 17.85 1.78
C GLY A 36 22.98 16.88 2.78
N VAL A 37 23.78 15.91 2.31
CA VAL A 37 24.45 14.91 3.14
C VAL A 37 25.97 14.99 3.03
N ASP A 38 26.66 14.62 4.09
CA ASP A 38 28.13 14.62 4.14
C ASP A 38 28.66 13.36 3.42
N VAL A 39 29.14 13.55 2.18
CA VAL A 39 29.78 12.50 1.36
C VAL A 39 31.23 12.88 1.15
N PRO A 40 32.17 12.31 1.91
CA PRO A 40 33.60 12.56 1.72
C PRO A 40 34.08 11.97 0.39
N GLN A 41 35.21 12.45 -0.09
CA GLN A 41 35.93 11.88 -1.22
C GLN A 41 37.15 11.09 -0.77
N ASP A 42 37.48 10.06 -1.49
CA ASP A 42 38.73 9.32 -1.33
C ASP A 42 39.92 10.09 -1.93
N LYS A 43 41.12 9.49 -1.94
CA LYS A 43 42.32 10.09 -2.46
C LYS A 43 42.27 10.33 -3.96
N ASP A 44 41.41 9.62 -4.67
CA ASP A 44 41.25 9.69 -6.13
C ASP A 44 40.07 10.60 -6.52
N GLY A 45 39.42 11.24 -5.53
CA GLY A 45 38.29 12.14 -5.71
C GLY A 45 36.93 11.44 -5.86
N ASN A 46 36.85 10.12 -5.64
CA ASN A 46 35.58 9.41 -5.72
C ASN A 46 34.77 9.55 -4.42
N PRO A 47 33.43 9.65 -4.52
CA PRO A 47 32.58 9.77 -3.34
C PRO A 47 32.60 8.47 -2.52
N VAL A 48 32.77 8.61 -1.20
CA VAL A 48 32.74 7.49 -0.25
C VAL A 48 31.43 7.53 0.54
N PHE A 49 30.59 6.52 0.33
CA PHE A 49 29.29 6.42 1.00
C PHE A 49 29.38 5.58 2.28
N ASP A 50 29.86 6.21 3.36
CA ASP A 50 29.90 5.60 4.69
C ASP A 50 28.55 5.74 5.40
N VAL A 51 27.89 4.59 5.70
CA VAL A 51 26.54 4.55 6.28
C VAL A 51 26.46 5.26 7.63
N LYS A 52 27.49 5.15 8.48
CA LYS A 52 27.46 5.78 9.81
C LYS A 52 27.51 7.30 9.69
N ARG A 53 28.35 7.79 8.80
CA ARG A 53 28.53 9.21 8.53
C ARG A 53 27.28 9.83 7.89
N LEU A 54 26.73 9.16 6.88
CA LEU A 54 25.47 9.54 6.25
C LEU A 54 24.33 9.57 7.27
N ALA A 55 24.17 8.49 8.07
CA ALA A 55 23.13 8.43 9.08
C ALA A 55 23.28 9.51 10.16
N LEU A 56 24.50 9.91 10.50
CA LEU A 56 24.73 11.05 11.39
C LEU A 56 24.25 12.36 10.76
N SER A 57 24.59 12.61 9.50
CA SER A 57 24.14 13.80 8.75
C SER A 57 22.61 13.90 8.73
N PHE A 58 21.92 12.81 8.38
CA PHE A 58 20.46 12.75 8.40
C PHE A 58 19.87 12.98 9.81
N ARG A 59 20.46 12.38 10.85
CA ARG A 59 20.00 12.57 12.26
C ARG A 59 20.15 14.01 12.73
N LEU A 60 21.21 14.69 12.34
CA LEU A 60 21.41 16.10 12.72
C LEU A 60 20.26 16.97 12.20
N GLN A 61 19.86 16.82 10.94
CA GLN A 61 18.69 17.54 10.43
C GLN A 61 17.39 17.08 11.07
N ALA A 62 17.19 15.78 11.27
CA ALA A 62 15.99 15.25 11.94
C ALA A 62 15.85 15.76 13.38
N SER A 63 16.97 16.06 14.07
CA SER A 63 16.97 16.60 15.44
C SER A 63 16.36 18.00 15.54
N LEU A 64 16.17 18.71 14.43
CA LEU A 64 15.44 19.99 14.42
C LEU A 64 13.96 19.82 14.81
N ARG A 65 13.42 18.60 14.75
CA ARG A 65 12.04 18.25 15.13
C ARG A 65 11.99 16.96 15.94
N PRO A 66 12.44 16.97 17.20
CA PRO A 66 12.55 15.75 18.02
C PRO A 66 11.20 15.07 18.32
N GLY A 67 10.10 15.80 18.18
CA GLY A 67 8.75 15.24 18.31
C GLY A 67 8.30 14.34 17.15
N ILE A 68 9.07 14.29 16.04
CA ILE A 68 8.78 13.39 14.92
C ILE A 68 9.53 12.07 15.11
N SER A 69 8.79 11.03 15.49
CA SER A 69 9.34 9.71 15.81
C SER A 69 9.82 8.92 14.60
N GLU A 70 9.30 9.21 13.40
CA GLU A 70 9.64 8.53 12.14
C GLU A 70 10.13 9.54 11.09
N PRO A 71 11.37 10.02 11.20
CA PRO A 71 11.92 10.98 10.25
C PRO A 71 12.40 10.36 8.95
N VAL A 72 12.56 9.04 8.87
CA VAL A 72 13.05 8.33 7.69
C VAL A 72 11.92 8.10 6.70
N ARG A 73 12.18 8.42 5.44
CA ARG A 73 11.35 8.00 4.30
C ARG A 73 12.20 7.22 3.32
N HIS A 74 11.74 6.02 2.99
CA HIS A 74 12.36 5.16 2.00
C HIS A 74 11.36 4.93 0.87
N LEU A 75 11.54 5.68 -0.20
CA LEU A 75 10.75 5.62 -1.42
C LEU A 75 11.41 4.67 -2.42
N ILE A 76 10.62 3.87 -3.11
CA ILE A 76 11.06 2.96 -4.16
C ILE A 76 10.27 3.28 -5.42
N LEU A 77 10.96 3.66 -6.50
CA LEU A 77 10.36 3.80 -7.82
C LEU A 77 10.74 2.57 -8.64
N THR A 78 9.74 1.88 -9.18
CA THR A 78 9.95 0.63 -9.89
C THR A 78 9.20 0.61 -11.21
N CYS A 79 9.75 -0.07 -12.22
CA CYS A 79 9.17 -0.26 -13.54
C CYS A 79 9.07 -1.76 -13.87
N PRO A 80 8.19 -2.14 -14.81
CA PRO A 80 8.14 -3.50 -15.34
C PRO A 80 9.47 -3.91 -16.00
N PRO A 81 9.79 -5.22 -16.05
CA PRO A 81 11.04 -5.72 -16.64
C PRO A 81 11.27 -5.29 -18.09
N GLU A 82 10.18 -5.14 -18.84
CA GLU A 82 10.21 -4.76 -20.26
C GLU A 82 10.72 -3.33 -20.52
N ASP A 83 10.78 -2.51 -19.48
CA ASP A 83 11.32 -1.16 -19.59
C ASP A 83 12.81 -1.09 -19.23
N ARG A 84 13.45 -2.21 -18.81
CA ARG A 84 14.83 -2.25 -18.32
C ARG A 84 15.83 -1.58 -19.30
N GLU A 85 15.74 -1.90 -20.58
CA GLU A 85 16.68 -1.38 -21.59
C GLU A 85 16.56 0.14 -21.80
N LYS A 86 15.40 0.72 -21.48
CA LYS A 86 15.16 2.16 -21.57
C LYS A 86 15.73 2.93 -20.37
N LEU A 87 15.84 2.26 -19.22
CA LEU A 87 16.11 2.88 -17.93
C LEU A 87 17.61 3.00 -17.64
N SER A 88 18.28 3.90 -18.36
CA SER A 88 19.66 4.26 -18.06
C SER A 88 19.78 4.97 -16.70
N PRO A 89 20.97 4.99 -16.06
CA PRO A 89 21.21 5.74 -14.83
C PRO A 89 20.80 7.21 -14.92
N ARG A 90 21.07 7.83 -16.08
CA ARG A 90 20.70 9.23 -16.35
C ARG A 90 19.17 9.40 -16.41
N LEU A 91 18.45 8.49 -17.06
CA LEU A 91 17.00 8.56 -17.12
C LEU A 91 16.38 8.32 -15.74
N TRP A 92 16.90 7.38 -14.96
CA TRP A 92 16.48 7.16 -13.59
C TRP A 92 16.64 8.40 -12.71
N LEU A 93 17.79 9.08 -12.80
CA LEU A 93 18.01 10.33 -12.07
C LEU A 93 17.02 11.42 -12.50
N THR A 94 16.76 11.55 -13.81
CA THR A 94 15.77 12.50 -14.34
C THR A 94 14.35 12.19 -13.81
N ILE A 95 13.95 10.92 -13.83
CA ILE A 95 12.66 10.48 -13.31
C ILE A 95 12.55 10.73 -11.80
N ALA A 96 13.60 10.42 -11.04
CA ALA A 96 13.64 10.64 -9.60
C ALA A 96 13.49 12.14 -9.26
N SER A 97 14.25 13.00 -9.93
CA SER A 97 14.20 14.45 -9.71
C SER A 97 12.80 15.01 -10.04
N GLU A 98 12.23 14.64 -11.20
CA GLU A 98 10.89 15.09 -11.57
C GLU A 98 9.82 14.57 -10.59
N TYR A 99 9.94 13.33 -10.14
CA TYR A 99 9.03 12.76 -9.16
C TYR A 99 9.13 13.51 -7.82
N MET A 100 10.34 13.74 -7.32
CA MET A 100 10.59 14.44 -6.05
C MET A 100 10.06 15.87 -6.09
N GLU A 101 10.36 16.63 -7.16
CA GLU A 101 9.83 17.97 -7.37
C GLU A 101 8.30 18.01 -7.33
N ARG A 102 7.64 17.16 -8.09
CA ARG A 102 6.17 17.10 -8.15
C ARG A 102 5.52 16.58 -6.86
N MET A 103 6.27 15.85 -6.05
CA MET A 103 5.86 15.41 -4.72
C MET A 103 6.18 16.43 -3.61
N HIS A 104 6.88 17.54 -3.93
CA HIS A 104 7.37 18.56 -2.98
C HIS A 104 8.29 17.97 -1.91
N ILE A 105 9.21 17.11 -2.33
CA ILE A 105 10.24 16.49 -1.49
C ILE A 105 11.67 16.80 -1.99
N GLU A 106 11.82 17.83 -2.78
CA GLU A 106 13.12 18.29 -3.30
C GLU A 106 13.94 19.10 -2.28
N ASN A 107 13.26 19.81 -1.37
CA ASN A 107 13.93 20.63 -0.35
C ASN A 107 14.26 19.83 0.91
N THR A 108 14.98 18.72 0.77
CA THR A 108 15.41 17.92 1.93
C THR A 108 16.66 17.10 1.61
N GLN A 109 17.28 16.54 2.65
CA GLN A 109 18.38 15.59 2.46
C GLN A 109 17.88 14.31 1.78
N PHE A 110 18.62 13.81 0.79
CA PHE A 110 18.29 12.52 0.17
C PHE A 110 19.53 11.81 -0.39
N ILE A 111 19.37 10.50 -0.63
CA ILE A 111 20.27 9.65 -1.42
C ILE A 111 19.43 8.80 -2.35
N ILE A 112 19.86 8.71 -3.62
CA ILE A 112 19.25 7.89 -4.66
C ILE A 112 20.22 6.78 -5.05
N ALA A 113 19.79 5.51 -4.94
CA ALA A 113 20.57 4.35 -5.33
C ALA A 113 19.76 3.45 -6.27
N ALA A 114 20.39 2.96 -7.34
CA ALA A 114 19.85 1.92 -8.22
C ALA A 114 20.42 0.57 -7.82
N HIS A 115 19.57 -0.46 -7.86
CA HIS A 115 19.97 -1.85 -7.69
C HIS A 115 19.92 -2.59 -9.02
N GLY A 116 21.00 -3.31 -9.34
CA GLY A 116 21.15 -4.07 -10.58
C GLY A 116 20.54 -5.48 -10.55
N GLU A 117 19.48 -5.71 -9.77
CA GLU A 117 18.85 -7.03 -9.60
C GLU A 117 18.11 -7.51 -10.85
N LYS A 118 17.84 -8.83 -10.89
CA LYS A 118 17.36 -9.53 -12.10
C LYS A 118 15.91 -9.26 -12.47
N ASP A 119 15.09 -8.86 -11.50
CA ASP A 119 13.64 -8.73 -11.71
C ASP A 119 13.26 -7.31 -12.20
N ASN A 120 12.37 -6.64 -11.51
CA ASN A 120 11.92 -5.31 -11.92
C ASN A 120 13.02 -4.24 -11.71
N PRO A 121 13.35 -3.44 -12.73
CA PRO A 121 14.27 -2.32 -12.55
C PRO A 121 13.69 -1.30 -11.58
N HIS A 122 14.48 -0.90 -10.59
CA HIS A 122 14.02 0.03 -9.54
C HIS A 122 15.15 0.88 -8.98
N ILE A 123 14.76 1.98 -8.37
CA ILE A 123 15.64 2.84 -7.59
C ILE A 123 15.06 3.06 -6.21
N HIS A 124 15.95 3.25 -5.26
CA HIS A 124 15.65 3.62 -3.89
C HIS A 124 15.98 5.08 -3.66
N ILE A 125 15.11 5.81 -2.97
CA ILE A 125 15.32 7.18 -2.52
C ILE A 125 15.10 7.20 -1.01
N VAL A 126 16.17 7.34 -0.24
CA VAL A 126 16.07 7.60 1.20
C VAL A 126 16.12 9.10 1.40
N TYR A 127 15.10 9.68 2.01
CA TYR A 127 15.06 11.11 2.29
C TYR A 127 14.64 11.41 3.72
N ASN A 128 14.99 12.60 4.19
CA ASN A 128 14.61 13.09 5.51
C ASN A 128 13.21 13.71 5.43
N ARG A 129 12.31 13.28 6.31
CA ARG A 129 10.98 13.90 6.44
C ARG A 129 11.05 15.34 6.93
N ILE A 130 12.11 15.72 7.64
CA ILE A 130 12.37 17.10 8.03
C ILE A 130 13.16 17.76 6.91
N ASN A 131 12.60 18.82 6.34
CA ASN A 131 13.23 19.54 5.24
C ASN A 131 14.35 20.47 5.72
N ASN A 132 15.02 21.15 4.77
CA ASN A 132 16.14 22.05 5.08
C ASN A 132 15.72 23.29 5.90
N ASP A 133 14.43 23.61 5.95
CA ASP A 133 13.86 24.68 6.77
C ASP A 133 13.47 24.20 8.17
N GLY A 134 13.75 22.94 8.51
CA GLY A 134 13.36 22.32 9.77
C GLY A 134 11.85 22.04 9.88
N LEU A 135 11.12 22.01 8.77
CA LEU A 135 9.71 21.72 8.71
C LEU A 135 9.45 20.30 8.19
N PRO A 136 8.34 19.65 8.61
CA PRO A 136 7.96 18.36 8.04
C PRO A 136 7.59 18.52 6.56
N VAL A 137 8.09 17.62 5.72
CA VAL A 137 7.62 17.47 4.33
C VAL A 137 6.14 17.14 4.33
N GLU A 138 5.38 17.78 3.43
CA GLU A 138 3.93 17.58 3.36
C GLU A 138 3.57 16.22 2.76
N GLU A 139 2.91 15.38 3.55
CA GLU A 139 2.48 14.03 3.14
C GLU A 139 0.98 13.92 2.87
N LYS A 140 0.24 15.05 2.92
CA LYS A 140 -1.21 15.04 2.66
C LYS A 140 -1.52 14.51 1.26
N PHE A 141 -2.42 13.53 1.20
CA PHE A 141 -2.78 12.84 -0.05
C PHE A 141 -1.59 12.25 -0.82
N PHE A 142 -0.53 11.84 -0.11
CA PHE A 142 0.71 11.34 -0.71
C PHE A 142 0.45 10.29 -1.80
N PHE A 143 -0.32 9.24 -1.52
CA PHE A 143 -0.59 8.15 -2.47
C PHE A 143 -1.39 8.60 -3.69
N LYS A 144 -2.39 9.46 -3.51
CA LYS A 144 -3.17 10.00 -4.63
C LYS A 144 -2.30 10.84 -5.56
N ARG A 145 -1.46 11.71 -4.98
CA ARG A 145 -0.49 12.51 -5.75
C ARG A 145 0.53 11.61 -6.45
N SER A 146 1.14 10.69 -5.71
CA SER A 146 2.13 9.74 -6.21
C SER A 146 1.61 8.92 -7.40
N ASN A 147 0.42 8.32 -7.28
CA ASN A 147 -0.19 7.56 -8.38
C ASN A 147 -0.41 8.42 -9.63
N LYS A 148 -0.90 9.65 -9.48
CA LYS A 148 -1.06 10.57 -10.60
C LYS A 148 0.29 10.88 -11.25
N ILE A 149 1.29 11.23 -10.45
CA ILE A 149 2.63 11.56 -10.93
C ILE A 149 3.27 10.36 -11.63
N CYS A 150 3.16 9.15 -11.06
CA CYS A 150 3.66 7.94 -11.69
C CYS A 150 3.00 7.68 -13.04
N LYS A 151 1.69 7.88 -13.18
CA LYS A 151 0.98 7.76 -14.46
C LYS A 151 1.50 8.76 -15.50
N ASP A 152 1.65 10.01 -15.11
CA ASP A 152 2.13 11.06 -16.00
C ASP A 152 3.58 10.82 -16.46
N ILE A 153 4.48 10.45 -15.54
CA ILE A 153 5.88 10.11 -15.83
C ILE A 153 5.95 8.88 -16.75
N THR A 154 5.16 7.84 -16.44
CA THR A 154 5.06 6.63 -17.27
C THR A 154 4.71 6.98 -18.71
N LYS A 155 3.71 7.85 -18.90
CA LYS A 155 3.29 8.32 -20.23
C LYS A 155 4.35 9.18 -20.90
N LYS A 156 4.95 10.12 -20.15
CA LYS A 156 5.95 11.09 -20.67
C LYS A 156 7.19 10.38 -21.23
N TYR A 157 7.68 9.36 -20.53
CA TYR A 157 8.89 8.63 -20.91
C TYR A 157 8.64 7.35 -21.72
N GLY A 158 7.40 7.10 -22.15
CA GLY A 158 7.05 5.92 -22.94
C GLY A 158 7.28 4.59 -22.20
N LEU A 159 7.14 4.60 -20.87
CA LEU A 159 7.28 3.44 -20.01
C LEU A 159 5.95 2.66 -19.94
N LYS A 160 6.00 1.41 -19.51
CA LYS A 160 4.80 0.64 -19.24
C LYS A 160 4.25 0.95 -17.85
N TRP A 161 2.92 0.94 -17.74
CA TRP A 161 2.28 1.02 -16.44
C TRP A 161 2.48 -0.30 -15.69
N GLY A 162 3.14 -0.24 -14.53
CA GLY A 162 3.32 -1.41 -13.68
C GLY A 162 2.01 -1.83 -13.01
N ASN A 163 1.71 -3.12 -13.00
CA ASN A 163 0.65 -3.64 -12.16
C ASN A 163 1.18 -3.74 -10.71
N PRO A 164 0.64 -2.97 -9.75
CA PRO A 164 1.09 -3.02 -8.36
C PRO A 164 1.06 -4.43 -7.76
N LYS A 165 0.11 -5.28 -8.17
CA LYS A 165 0.02 -6.67 -7.75
C LYS A 165 1.19 -7.52 -8.25
N ALA A 166 1.49 -7.47 -9.55
CA ALA A 166 2.60 -8.25 -10.11
C ALA A 166 3.96 -7.77 -9.59
N MET A 167 4.08 -6.45 -9.30
CA MET A 167 5.32 -5.86 -8.80
C MET A 167 5.52 -6.05 -7.30
N SER A 168 4.46 -6.23 -6.53
CA SER A 168 4.54 -6.59 -5.11
C SER A 168 4.80 -8.08 -4.89
N GLU A 169 4.56 -8.91 -5.88
CA GLU A 169 4.96 -10.33 -5.90
C GLU A 169 6.44 -10.49 -6.22
N ALA A 170 7.07 -9.51 -6.89
CA ALA A 170 8.51 -9.45 -7.10
C ALA A 170 9.22 -9.05 -5.79
N GLN A 171 9.85 -9.92 -5.23
CA GLN A 171 10.76 -10.24 -4.14
C GLN A 171 11.51 -9.12 -3.38
N ASP A 172 11.28 -7.82 -3.60
CA ASP A 172 12.07 -6.73 -2.98
C ASP A 172 11.61 -6.29 -1.58
N ILE A 173 10.86 -7.14 -0.89
CA ILE A 173 10.54 -6.95 0.52
C ILE A 173 11.62 -7.69 1.34
N HIS A 174 12.76 -7.05 1.54
CA HIS A 174 13.94 -7.72 2.11
C HIS A 174 13.95 -7.81 3.64
N LEU A 175 13.18 -6.98 4.34
CA LEU A 175 13.03 -7.20 5.76
C LEU A 175 12.12 -8.43 5.97
N PRO A 176 12.55 -9.43 6.75
CA PRO A 176 11.74 -10.63 7.02
C PRO A 176 10.34 -10.28 7.52
N GLU A 177 10.23 -9.20 8.31
CA GLU A 177 8.98 -8.70 8.86
C GLU A 177 8.05 -8.14 7.78
N ASP A 178 8.55 -7.32 6.85
CA ASP A 178 7.75 -6.76 5.76
C ASP A 178 7.26 -7.84 4.80
N ARG A 179 8.11 -8.85 4.52
CA ARG A 179 7.70 -10.01 3.73
C ARG A 179 6.57 -10.77 4.40
N ILE A 180 6.66 -11.00 5.70
CA ILE A 180 5.62 -11.67 6.48
C ILE A 180 4.35 -10.83 6.53
N LEU A 181 4.47 -9.51 6.75
CA LEU A 181 3.35 -8.58 6.73
C LEU A 181 2.61 -8.65 5.38
N TYR A 182 3.35 -8.52 4.28
CA TYR A 182 2.77 -8.54 2.94
C TYR A 182 2.09 -9.88 2.61
N GLN A 183 2.78 -11.01 2.88
CA GLN A 183 2.20 -12.34 2.68
C GLN A 183 0.94 -12.54 3.53
N THR A 184 0.97 -12.06 4.77
CA THR A 184 -0.19 -12.12 5.67
C THR A 184 -1.34 -11.27 5.13
N ALA A 185 -1.08 -10.04 4.69
CA ALA A 185 -2.10 -9.16 4.12
C ALA A 185 -2.77 -9.80 2.89
N ARG A 186 -1.97 -10.39 1.99
CA ARG A 186 -2.48 -11.09 0.80
C ARG A 186 -3.38 -12.26 1.17
N ILE A 187 -2.90 -13.16 2.04
CA ILE A 187 -3.67 -14.33 2.47
C ILE A 187 -4.97 -13.90 3.15
N VAL A 188 -4.90 -12.95 4.09
CA VAL A 188 -6.09 -12.45 4.81
C VAL A 188 -7.09 -11.83 3.84
N THR A 189 -6.63 -11.05 2.85
CA THR A 189 -7.49 -10.48 1.81
C THR A 189 -8.20 -11.58 1.02
N GLU A 190 -7.46 -12.57 0.52
CA GLU A 190 -8.05 -13.69 -0.23
C GLU A 190 -9.12 -14.42 0.59
N GLU A 191 -8.83 -14.70 1.86
CA GLU A 191 -9.76 -15.44 2.71
C GLU A 191 -10.98 -14.60 3.14
N VAL A 192 -10.84 -13.28 3.36
CA VAL A 192 -11.97 -12.37 3.58
C VAL A 192 -12.94 -12.39 2.39
N TYR A 193 -12.40 -12.45 1.16
CA TYR A 193 -13.26 -12.52 -0.03
C TYR A 193 -13.83 -13.91 -0.31
N ARG A 194 -13.27 -14.97 0.26
CA ARG A 194 -13.82 -16.34 0.15
C ARG A 194 -14.87 -16.62 1.21
N ALA A 195 -14.56 -16.32 2.46
CA ALA A 195 -15.42 -16.61 3.61
C ALA A 195 -16.76 -15.88 3.53
N SER A 196 -17.78 -16.48 4.10
CA SER A 196 -19.14 -15.93 4.19
C SER A 196 -19.36 -15.15 5.49
N ASP A 197 -18.62 -15.49 6.54
CA ASP A 197 -18.71 -14.87 7.86
C ASP A 197 -17.37 -14.92 8.62
N ILE A 198 -17.35 -14.33 9.82
CA ILE A 198 -16.17 -14.27 10.69
C ILE A 198 -15.72 -15.65 11.17
N ALA A 199 -16.65 -16.59 11.42
CA ALA A 199 -16.32 -17.91 11.93
C ALA A 199 -15.59 -18.73 10.84
N GLU A 200 -16.11 -18.70 9.61
CA GLU A 200 -15.49 -19.33 8.45
C GLU A 200 -14.12 -18.69 8.15
N LEU A 201 -14.02 -17.34 8.18
CA LEU A 201 -12.76 -16.64 8.01
C LEU A 201 -11.71 -17.09 9.03
N ARG A 202 -12.10 -17.20 10.30
CA ARG A 202 -11.19 -17.61 11.37
C ARG A 202 -10.66 -19.03 11.14
N LEU A 203 -11.52 -19.97 10.75
CA LEU A 203 -11.15 -21.36 10.46
C LEU A 203 -10.22 -21.43 9.24
N SER A 204 -10.55 -20.71 8.18
CA SER A 204 -9.76 -20.67 6.96
C SER A 204 -8.38 -20.08 7.20
N LEU A 205 -8.27 -18.98 7.93
CA LEU A 205 -6.99 -18.39 8.31
C LEU A 205 -6.15 -19.32 9.19
N MET A 206 -6.79 -20.02 10.14
CA MET A 206 -6.09 -20.97 10.99
C MET A 206 -5.49 -22.14 10.20
N SER A 207 -6.16 -22.64 9.17
CA SER A 207 -5.60 -23.65 8.25
C SER A 207 -4.38 -23.15 7.46
N ARG A 208 -4.25 -21.83 7.31
CA ARG A 208 -3.10 -21.15 6.67
C ARG A 208 -2.01 -20.73 7.68
N GLY A 209 -2.14 -21.11 8.95
CA GLY A 209 -1.18 -20.77 10.01
C GLY A 209 -1.29 -19.33 10.51
N ILE A 210 -2.42 -18.66 10.26
CA ILE A 210 -2.71 -17.30 10.73
C ILE A 210 -3.81 -17.38 11.79
N VAL A 211 -3.51 -16.91 13.00
CA VAL A 211 -4.50 -16.84 14.10
C VAL A 211 -5.11 -15.44 14.10
N MET A 212 -6.43 -15.37 13.92
CA MET A 212 -7.21 -14.15 14.01
C MET A 212 -7.77 -13.96 15.41
N ARG A 213 -7.56 -12.80 16.03
CA ARG A 213 -8.12 -12.43 17.34
C ARG A 213 -8.86 -11.10 17.23
N GLU A 214 -10.07 -11.07 17.72
CA GLU A 214 -10.82 -9.83 17.92
C GLU A 214 -10.37 -9.16 19.21
N VAL A 215 -10.18 -7.83 19.17
CA VAL A 215 -9.77 -7.02 20.31
C VAL A 215 -10.73 -5.87 20.49
N ARG A 216 -11.06 -5.55 21.74
CA ARG A 216 -11.93 -4.42 22.08
C ARG A 216 -11.08 -3.30 22.68
N HIS A 217 -11.25 -2.09 22.18
CA HIS A 217 -10.60 -0.91 22.70
C HIS A 217 -11.66 0.20 22.91
N GLY A 218 -12.09 0.36 24.16
CA GLY A 218 -13.27 1.17 24.47
C GLY A 218 -14.50 0.65 23.71
N ASP A 219 -15.14 1.53 22.95
CA ASP A 219 -16.33 1.18 22.15
C ASP A 219 -16.01 0.63 20.75
N LYS A 220 -14.72 0.60 20.37
CA LYS A 220 -14.29 0.14 19.05
C LYS A 220 -13.83 -1.30 19.09
N MET A 221 -14.25 -2.07 18.07
CA MET A 221 -13.75 -3.40 17.82
C MET A 221 -12.62 -3.35 16.77
N GLY A 222 -11.50 -4.01 17.09
CA GLY A 222 -10.38 -4.22 16.20
C GLY A 222 -10.14 -5.70 15.93
N VAL A 223 -9.17 -5.97 15.07
CA VAL A 223 -8.73 -7.33 14.76
C VAL A 223 -7.20 -7.38 14.69
N LEU A 224 -6.63 -8.43 15.26
CA LEU A 224 -5.22 -8.78 15.18
C LEU A 224 -5.04 -10.10 14.43
N PHE A 225 -3.99 -10.15 13.62
CA PHE A 225 -3.56 -11.34 12.89
C PHE A 225 -2.18 -11.74 13.35
N MET A 226 -2.04 -12.94 13.90
CA MET A 226 -0.81 -13.50 14.42
C MET A 226 -0.31 -14.61 13.50
N VAL A 227 0.95 -14.55 13.09
CA VAL A 227 1.59 -15.50 12.19
C VAL A 227 2.98 -15.86 12.69
N LYS A 228 3.38 -17.11 12.50
CA LYS A 228 4.71 -17.58 12.85
C LYS A 228 5.63 -17.53 11.63
N GLY A 229 6.72 -16.78 11.72
CA GLY A 229 7.73 -16.74 10.66
C GLY A 229 8.56 -18.03 10.58
N ARG A 230 9.29 -18.22 9.48
CA ARG A 230 10.19 -19.37 9.30
C ARG A 230 11.30 -19.47 10.36
N ASN A 231 11.67 -18.33 10.95
CA ASN A 231 12.62 -18.22 12.06
C ASN A 231 12.02 -18.62 13.42
N GLY A 232 10.77 -19.10 13.47
CA GLY A 232 10.05 -19.42 14.70
C GLY A 232 9.50 -18.22 15.47
N ARG A 233 9.85 -16.99 15.09
CA ARG A 233 9.35 -15.76 15.72
C ARG A 233 7.89 -15.53 15.38
N GLN A 234 7.10 -15.12 16.36
CA GLN A 234 5.71 -14.70 16.17
C GLN A 234 5.64 -13.23 15.80
N TYR A 235 4.82 -12.92 14.80
CA TYR A 235 4.51 -11.57 14.35
C TYR A 235 3.04 -11.31 14.56
N THR A 236 2.70 -10.09 14.99
CA THR A 236 1.33 -9.67 15.22
C THR A 236 1.06 -8.38 14.46
N PHE A 237 0.02 -8.39 13.64
CA PHE A 237 -0.36 -7.25 12.82
C PHE A 237 -1.82 -6.87 13.11
N SER A 238 -2.08 -5.57 13.30
CA SER A 238 -3.46 -5.07 13.33
C SER A 238 -4.08 -5.12 11.93
N GLY A 239 -5.40 -5.22 11.86
CA GLY A 239 -6.11 -5.19 10.58
C GLY A 239 -5.80 -3.93 9.76
N SER A 240 -5.72 -2.77 10.41
CA SER A 240 -5.33 -1.51 9.77
C SER A 240 -3.89 -1.53 9.23
N ARG A 241 -2.97 -2.22 9.89
CA ARG A 241 -1.59 -2.38 9.40
C ARG A 241 -1.51 -3.26 8.16
N LEU A 242 -2.39 -4.24 8.03
CA LEU A 242 -2.48 -5.09 6.84
C LEU A 242 -3.20 -4.42 5.67
N GLY A 243 -4.15 -3.50 5.97
CA GLY A 243 -4.90 -2.76 4.97
C GLY A 243 -6.24 -2.22 5.52
N ASN A 244 -6.69 -1.06 5.04
CA ASN A 244 -7.94 -0.44 5.51
C ASN A 244 -9.17 -1.33 5.31
N HIS A 245 -9.16 -2.17 4.26
CA HIS A 245 -10.22 -3.14 4.00
C HIS A 245 -10.19 -4.36 4.94
N LEU A 246 -9.11 -4.54 5.71
CA LEU A 246 -8.91 -5.61 6.68
C LEU A 246 -9.14 -5.18 8.13
N THR A 247 -9.66 -3.97 8.37
CA THR A 247 -10.15 -3.57 9.68
C THR A 247 -11.40 -4.36 10.05
N TYR A 248 -11.66 -4.55 11.34
CA TYR A 248 -12.85 -5.29 11.79
C TYR A 248 -14.16 -4.75 11.21
N PRO A 249 -14.43 -3.43 11.24
CA PRO A 249 -15.63 -2.87 10.62
C PRO A 249 -15.70 -3.10 9.10
N SER A 250 -14.56 -3.02 8.39
CA SER A 250 -14.52 -3.24 6.94
C SER A 250 -14.83 -4.71 6.58
N ILE A 251 -14.28 -5.66 7.33
CA ILE A 251 -14.54 -7.09 7.16
C ILE A 251 -16.04 -7.37 7.39
N GLN A 252 -16.62 -6.83 8.47
CA GLN A 252 -18.05 -6.95 8.76
C GLN A 252 -18.91 -6.41 7.61
N MET A 253 -18.56 -5.26 7.06
CA MET A 253 -19.27 -4.64 5.95
C MET A 253 -19.20 -5.52 4.67
N ILE A 254 -18.04 -6.13 4.39
CA ILE A 254 -17.88 -7.07 3.26
C ILE A 254 -18.85 -8.26 3.44
N PHE A 255 -18.93 -8.85 4.63
CA PHE A 255 -19.80 -9.99 4.87
C PHE A 255 -21.28 -9.61 4.82
N GLN A 256 -21.67 -8.45 5.37
CA GLN A 256 -23.04 -7.94 5.25
C GLN A 256 -23.43 -7.73 3.78
N LYS A 257 -22.53 -7.18 2.97
CA LYS A 257 -22.77 -7.00 1.53
C LYS A 257 -22.93 -8.33 0.80
N LYS A 258 -22.09 -9.32 1.11
CA LYS A 258 -22.22 -10.69 0.55
C LYS A 258 -23.55 -11.35 0.93
N ALA A 259 -23.92 -11.29 2.21
CA ALA A 259 -25.19 -11.85 2.70
C ALA A 259 -26.38 -11.21 1.96
N ARG A 260 -26.35 -9.89 1.77
CA ARG A 260 -27.41 -9.18 1.03
C ARG A 260 -27.48 -9.59 -0.45
N LEU A 261 -26.33 -9.76 -1.10
CA LEU A 261 -26.28 -10.22 -2.49
C LEU A 261 -26.80 -11.65 -2.61
N ASN A 262 -26.45 -12.54 -1.69
CA ASN A 262 -26.95 -13.92 -1.66
C ASN A 262 -28.48 -13.99 -1.44
N GLN A 263 -29.02 -13.10 -0.61
CA GLN A 263 -30.49 -12.99 -0.44
C GLN A 263 -31.19 -12.50 -1.70
N LEU A 264 -30.57 -11.61 -2.47
CA LEU A 264 -31.12 -11.13 -3.76
C LEU A 264 -31.01 -12.18 -4.87
N ALA A 265 -29.94 -13.01 -4.83
CA ALA A 265 -29.69 -14.07 -5.80
C ALA A 265 -30.43 -15.38 -5.46
N ALA A 266 -30.97 -15.54 -4.26
CA ALA A 266 -31.76 -16.71 -3.89
C ALA A 266 -33.01 -16.78 -4.80
N PRO A 267 -33.29 -17.93 -5.46
CA PRO A 267 -34.48 -18.09 -6.28
C PRO A 267 -35.69 -17.79 -5.40
N ARG A 268 -36.52 -16.83 -5.81
CA ARG A 268 -37.76 -16.52 -5.15
C ARG A 268 -38.56 -17.82 -5.11
N GLN A 269 -38.72 -18.41 -3.93
CA GLN A 269 -39.57 -19.59 -3.75
C GLN A 269 -40.91 -19.31 -4.38
N ASN A 270 -41.34 -20.20 -5.24
CA ASN A 270 -42.59 -20.15 -5.99
C ASN A 270 -43.71 -19.60 -5.14
N ILE A 271 -44.10 -18.36 -5.38
CA ILE A 271 -45.40 -17.88 -4.91
C ILE A 271 -46.42 -18.74 -5.68
N SER A 272 -47.16 -19.59 -4.97
CA SER A 272 -48.15 -20.42 -5.61
C SER A 272 -49.08 -19.56 -6.46
N VAL A 273 -49.53 -20.09 -7.60
CA VAL A 273 -50.42 -19.39 -8.53
C VAL A 273 -51.65 -18.82 -7.80
N ALA A 274 -52.09 -19.46 -6.75
CA ALA A 274 -53.17 -18.99 -5.85
C ALA A 274 -52.82 -17.66 -5.12
N GLY A 275 -51.59 -17.42 -4.76
CA GLY A 275 -51.12 -16.15 -4.13
C GLY A 275 -51.00 -15.00 -5.14
N MET A 276 -50.77 -15.29 -6.44
CA MET A 276 -50.75 -14.27 -7.49
C MET A 276 -52.15 -13.76 -7.86
N VAL A 277 -53.17 -14.65 -7.87
CA VAL A 277 -54.56 -14.29 -8.19
C VAL A 277 -55.14 -13.33 -7.13
N GLY A 278 -54.81 -13.54 -5.85
CA GLY A 278 -55.25 -12.67 -4.75
C GLY A 278 -54.68 -11.24 -4.81
N ARG A 279 -53.47 -11.08 -5.33
CA ARG A 279 -52.81 -9.75 -5.46
C ARG A 279 -53.20 -9.02 -6.75
N LEU A 280 -53.51 -9.71 -7.82
CA LEU A 280 -54.03 -9.11 -9.05
C LEU A 280 -55.44 -8.52 -8.88
N ALA A 281 -56.28 -9.12 -8.04
CA ALA A 281 -57.61 -8.62 -7.74
C ALA A 281 -57.63 -7.30 -6.94
N SER A 282 -56.57 -6.99 -6.17
CA SER A 282 -56.43 -5.72 -5.43
C SER A 282 -55.81 -4.59 -6.24
N LEU A 283 -55.29 -4.85 -7.44
CA LEU A 283 -54.65 -3.86 -8.31
C LEU A 283 -55.52 -3.38 -9.47
N LEU A 284 -56.76 -3.91 -9.59
CA LEU A 284 -57.70 -3.53 -10.63
C LEU A 284 -58.72 -2.47 -10.16
N GLN A 285 -58.24 -1.40 -9.53
CA GLN A 285 -59.00 -0.17 -9.42
C GLN A 285 -58.49 0.85 -10.43
N PRO A 286 -59.35 1.53 -11.16
CA PRO A 286 -58.95 2.39 -12.29
C PRO A 286 -58.45 3.73 -11.77
N ILE A 287 -57.20 4.06 -12.03
CA ILE A 287 -56.62 5.40 -11.92
C ILE A 287 -56.00 5.80 -13.25
N GLY A 288 -56.37 6.93 -13.72
CA GLY A 288 -56.07 7.77 -14.87
C GLY A 288 -54.76 7.49 -15.68
N GLN A 289 -54.88 7.83 -16.95
CA GLN A 289 -53.94 7.57 -18.05
C GLN A 289 -52.53 8.14 -17.88
N PRO A 290 -51.53 7.53 -18.55
CA PRO A 290 -50.11 7.86 -18.43
C PRO A 290 -49.65 8.85 -19.48
N THR A 291 -48.69 9.68 -19.11
CA THR A 291 -47.79 10.32 -20.06
C THR A 291 -46.51 9.48 -20.17
N GLY A 292 -46.17 9.15 -21.42
CA GLY A 292 -45.02 8.27 -21.71
C GLY A 292 -43.69 9.00 -21.54
N ASP A 293 -42.71 8.19 -21.23
CA ASP A 293 -41.37 8.37 -21.82
C ASP A 293 -40.63 7.03 -21.86
N SER A 294 -40.16 6.72 -23.08
CA SER A 294 -39.45 5.50 -23.42
C SER A 294 -37.95 5.74 -23.21
N GLY A 295 -37.43 5.38 -22.04
CA GLY A 295 -36.01 5.33 -21.76
C GLY A 295 -35.41 3.94 -22.01
N ALA A 296 -34.57 3.82 -23.02
CA ALA A 296 -33.83 2.62 -23.34
C ALA A 296 -32.96 2.13 -22.21
N CYS A 297 -33.08 0.85 -21.89
CA CYS A 297 -32.18 0.13 -20.96
C CYS A 297 -30.76 0.09 -21.56
N LYS A 298 -29.84 0.85 -20.95
CA LYS A 298 -28.42 0.70 -21.23
C LYS A 298 -27.90 -0.54 -20.51
N GLN A 299 -27.23 -1.39 -21.27
CA GLN A 299 -26.43 -2.50 -20.74
C GLN A 299 -25.37 -1.90 -19.80
N ASP A 300 -25.49 -2.18 -18.51
CA ASP A 300 -24.45 -1.90 -17.54
C ASP A 300 -23.34 -2.93 -17.72
N ASP A 301 -22.18 -2.45 -18.16
CA ASP A 301 -20.92 -3.19 -18.16
C ASP A 301 -20.66 -3.73 -16.75
N HIS A 302 -20.52 -5.03 -16.62
CA HIS A 302 -20.15 -5.71 -15.37
C HIS A 302 -18.73 -5.29 -14.97
N LYS A 303 -18.61 -4.20 -14.19
CA LYS A 303 -17.36 -3.88 -13.51
C LYS A 303 -16.98 -5.02 -12.57
N THR A 304 -15.74 -5.43 -12.63
CA THR A 304 -15.22 -6.47 -11.74
C THR A 304 -15.26 -5.96 -10.28
N LEU A 305 -15.35 -6.87 -9.31
CA LEU A 305 -15.35 -6.53 -7.88
C LEU A 305 -14.12 -5.67 -7.50
N TRP A 306 -13.02 -5.81 -8.24
CA TRP A 306 -11.80 -5.01 -8.08
C TRP A 306 -11.99 -3.56 -8.52
N GLU A 307 -12.61 -3.32 -9.64
CA GLU A 307 -12.89 -1.96 -10.13
C GLU A 307 -13.82 -1.18 -9.20
N LEU A 308 -14.80 -1.88 -8.60
CA LEU A 308 -15.68 -1.28 -7.59
C LEU A 308 -14.98 -0.98 -6.26
N LEU A 309 -13.93 -1.75 -5.91
CA LEU A 309 -13.14 -1.52 -4.70
C LEU A 309 -12.14 -0.38 -4.90
N GLU A 310 -11.52 -0.28 -6.08
CA GLU A 310 -10.62 0.83 -6.42
C GLU A 310 -11.37 2.18 -6.48
N GLU A 311 -12.59 2.21 -7.03
CA GLU A 311 -13.44 3.41 -7.03
C GLU A 311 -13.78 3.85 -5.60
N ARG A 312 -14.07 2.93 -4.70
CA ARG A 312 -14.43 3.25 -3.32
C ARG A 312 -13.24 3.67 -2.45
N ASP A 313 -12.06 3.08 -2.65
CA ASP A 313 -10.84 3.54 -1.99
C ASP A 313 -10.47 4.96 -2.46
N ALA A 314 -10.79 5.30 -3.70
CA ALA A 314 -10.66 6.65 -4.23
C ALA A 314 -11.68 7.63 -3.63
N GLU A 315 -12.93 7.20 -3.40
CA GLU A 315 -13.99 8.04 -2.82
C GLU A 315 -13.82 8.28 -1.31
N MET A 316 -13.31 7.29 -0.57
CA MET A 316 -13.13 7.42 0.88
C MET A 316 -11.84 8.11 1.30
N GLY A 317 -11.01 8.59 0.34
CA GLY A 317 -9.74 9.28 0.65
C GLY A 317 -8.73 8.40 1.39
N GLY A 318 -8.98 7.10 1.42
CA GLY A 318 -8.22 6.11 2.17
C GLY A 318 -7.00 5.64 1.39
N SER A 319 -5.83 6.01 1.87
CA SER A 319 -4.58 5.39 1.48
C SER A 319 -4.47 4.04 2.19
N MET A 320 -4.22 2.98 1.45
CA MET A 320 -3.95 1.63 1.97
C MET A 320 -2.77 1.59 2.97
N PHE A 321 -2.11 2.74 3.23
CA PHE A 321 -0.88 2.84 4.04
C PHE A 321 -0.80 4.10 4.92
N ALA A 322 -1.87 4.89 5.12
CA ALA A 322 -1.78 6.21 5.75
C ALA A 322 -1.82 6.24 7.28
N ASP A 323 -2.24 5.17 7.96
CA ASP A 323 -2.33 5.16 9.43
C ASP A 323 -1.38 4.15 10.09
N PHE A 324 -0.08 4.45 9.98
CA PHE A 324 0.98 3.70 10.66
C PHE A 324 1.30 4.23 12.08
N THR A 325 0.48 5.06 12.69
CA THR A 325 0.86 5.77 13.92
C THR A 325 0.08 5.42 15.17
N ASP A 326 -0.61 4.29 15.26
CA ASP A 326 -1.21 3.93 16.55
C ASP A 326 -0.32 2.99 17.38
N ARG A 327 0.79 3.56 17.91
CA ARG A 327 1.69 2.89 18.88
C ARG A 327 1.01 2.49 20.19
N ARG A 328 -0.18 2.98 20.47
CA ARG A 328 -0.91 2.69 21.72
C ARG A 328 -1.39 1.24 21.85
N PHE A 329 -1.30 0.46 20.78
CA PHE A 329 -1.62 -0.96 20.80
C PHE A 329 -0.44 -1.86 21.20
N GLU A 330 0.80 -1.41 21.02
CA GLU A 330 2.00 -2.24 21.30
C GLU A 330 2.48 -2.13 22.75
N GLU A 331 2.28 -1.00 23.43
CA GLU A 331 2.77 -0.79 24.81
C GLU A 331 1.95 -1.48 25.93
N LYS A 332 0.79 -2.07 25.60
CA LYS A 332 -0.04 -2.76 26.59
C LYS A 332 -0.03 -4.29 26.48
N LEU A 333 0.84 -4.86 25.67
CA LEU A 333 0.99 -6.30 25.49
C LEU A 333 2.40 -6.82 25.81
N SER A 334 3.26 -5.98 26.41
CA SER A 334 4.53 -6.37 27.02
C SER A 334 4.39 -6.59 28.53
#